data_0f8a64807d37d1e2eb2360f650b19b13
#
_entry.id   0f8a64807d37d1e2eb2360f650b19b13
#
_cell.length_a   1.000
_cell.length_b   1.000
_cell.length_c   1.000
_cell.angle_alpha   90.00
_cell.angle_beta   90.00
_cell.angle_gamma   90.00
#
_symmetry.space_group_name_H-M   'P 1'
#
loop_
_entity.id
_entity.type
_entity.pdbx_description
1 polymer ?
#
loop_
_entity_poly.entity_id
_entity_poly.type
_entity_poly.pdbx_seq_one_letter_code
_entity_poly.pdbx_strand_id
1 'polypeptide(L)'
;DPEHVDAWVLYSDSALAGETKNPTLSQAARSLNGCRKAIELDPMLLQMWVRGGQLLSDNLGLLDDSLQWWQDCRHHAPDEVTPIVEQATILTDMGLYGEADTRLKSIVENNMEIATSQTGKLYYLMNLVKAAAEGTSGTYFYPWEKNHDGWGAITSKMRKPPVSETFIFMMATMPFLLLEVVLSDRVFGEGWYGFCLTSIVIFATVLFGMRLAKRWTGLLNKPAYNLLRAMNFEASTGFTIIDEDIRLSVLYLYIMQRKPIAWQERMIKIIDSGKKLPQGWKPQLPDFDSHLDEMGYIDEEYEDEKLEQFEEE
;
A
#
# COMPACT_ATOMS: atom_id res chain seq x y z
N ASP A 1 4.25 -35.15 6.83
CA ASP A 1 3.40 -35.12 8.01
C ASP A 1 2.58 -33.81 7.95
N PRO A 2 1.24 -33.90 7.90
CA PRO A 2 0.38 -32.72 7.78
C PRO A 2 0.37 -31.85 9.08
N GLU A 3 0.82 -32.38 10.18
CA GLU A 3 0.92 -31.66 11.48
C GLU A 3 2.31 -31.05 11.73
N HIS A 4 3.22 -31.12 10.76
CA HIS A 4 4.56 -30.60 10.90
C HIS A 4 4.66 -29.19 10.34
N VAL A 5 4.82 -28.18 11.19
CA VAL A 5 4.87 -26.76 10.84
C VAL A 5 5.95 -26.46 9.77
N ASP A 6 7.19 -26.92 10.00
CA ASP A 6 8.31 -26.69 9.08
C ASP A 6 8.07 -27.27 7.69
N ALA A 7 7.29 -28.38 7.58
CA ALA A 7 6.94 -28.93 6.29
C ALA A 7 6.06 -27.97 5.48
N TRP A 8 5.12 -27.27 6.12
CA TRP A 8 4.29 -26.27 5.48
C TRP A 8 5.05 -24.98 5.15
N VAL A 9 5.99 -24.57 6.00
CA VAL A 9 6.93 -23.47 5.71
C VAL A 9 7.73 -23.80 4.45
N LEU A 10 8.38 -24.97 4.40
CA LEU A 10 9.13 -25.43 3.23
C LEU A 10 8.25 -25.61 1.97
N TYR A 11 7.00 -26.08 2.14
CA TYR A 11 6.06 -26.15 1.03
C TYR A 11 5.75 -24.76 0.46
N SER A 12 5.50 -23.77 1.33
CA SER A 12 5.30 -22.38 0.92
C SER A 12 6.51 -21.82 0.19
N ASP A 13 7.72 -22.07 0.70
CA ASP A 13 8.98 -21.64 0.10
C ASP A 13 9.19 -22.30 -1.28
N SER A 14 9.00 -23.61 -1.36
CA SER A 14 9.19 -24.37 -2.60
C SER A 14 8.23 -23.97 -3.71
N ALA A 15 7.03 -23.50 -3.35
CA ALA A 15 6.05 -23.02 -4.33
C ALA A 15 6.51 -21.73 -5.02
N LEU A 16 7.33 -20.89 -4.34
CA LEU A 16 7.93 -19.67 -4.86
C LEU A 16 9.36 -19.87 -5.37
N ALA A 17 9.94 -21.07 -5.20
CA ALA A 17 11.28 -21.38 -5.63
C ALA A 17 11.38 -21.30 -7.16
N GLY A 18 12.33 -20.47 -7.63
CA GLY A 18 12.63 -20.24 -9.03
C GLY A 18 13.32 -18.89 -9.22
N GLU A 19 13.92 -18.68 -10.38
CA GLU A 19 14.64 -17.46 -10.71
C GLU A 19 13.74 -16.20 -10.80
N THR A 20 12.43 -16.39 -10.82
CA THR A 20 11.46 -15.30 -11.01
C THR A 20 10.99 -14.75 -9.67
N LYS A 21 11.31 -13.48 -9.40
CA LYS A 21 10.73 -12.70 -8.30
C LYS A 21 9.21 -12.50 -8.41
N ASN A 22 8.60 -12.92 -9.51
CA ASN A 22 7.19 -12.76 -9.82
C ASN A 22 6.52 -14.13 -9.98
N PRO A 23 5.86 -14.67 -8.95
CA PRO A 23 5.17 -15.93 -9.03
C PRO A 23 3.97 -15.87 -10.00
N THR A 24 3.65 -17.00 -10.62
CA THR A 24 2.38 -17.20 -11.32
C THR A 24 1.23 -17.30 -10.31
N LEU A 25 -0.02 -17.16 -10.76
CA LEU A 25 -1.21 -17.29 -9.92
C LEU A 25 -1.24 -18.63 -9.17
N SER A 26 -0.87 -19.72 -9.85
CA SER A 26 -0.82 -21.05 -9.24
C SER A 26 0.26 -21.19 -8.17
N GLN A 27 1.44 -20.57 -8.38
CA GLN A 27 2.51 -20.57 -7.41
C GLN A 27 2.14 -19.73 -6.18
N ALA A 28 1.61 -18.52 -6.38
CA ALA A 28 1.13 -17.67 -5.31
C ALA A 28 0.05 -18.33 -4.45
N ALA A 29 -0.93 -18.98 -5.11
CA ALA A 29 -1.99 -19.71 -4.41
C ALA A 29 -1.47 -20.90 -3.60
N ARG A 30 -0.50 -21.66 -4.13
CA ARG A 30 0.12 -22.78 -3.39
C ARG A 30 0.92 -22.29 -2.20
N SER A 31 1.72 -21.23 -2.36
CA SER A 31 2.48 -20.65 -1.27
C SER A 31 1.57 -20.10 -0.17
N LEU A 32 0.49 -19.39 -0.54
CA LEU A 32 -0.52 -18.89 0.40
C LEU A 32 -1.19 -20.02 1.17
N ASN A 33 -1.51 -21.16 0.51
CA ASN A 33 -2.05 -22.32 1.20
C ASN A 33 -1.05 -22.88 2.23
N GLY A 34 0.25 -22.91 1.90
CA GLY A 34 1.30 -23.28 2.85
C GLY A 34 1.36 -22.35 4.05
N CYS A 35 1.24 -21.02 3.82
CA CYS A 35 1.17 -20.03 4.91
C CYS A 35 -0.03 -20.30 5.82
N ARG A 36 -1.24 -20.49 5.25
CA ARG A 36 -2.46 -20.79 6.02
C ARG A 36 -2.31 -22.03 6.89
N LYS A 37 -1.76 -23.11 6.33
CA LYS A 37 -1.55 -24.34 7.09
C LYS A 37 -0.49 -24.21 8.19
N ALA A 38 0.56 -23.43 7.95
CA ALA A 38 1.58 -23.19 8.95
C ALA A 38 1.03 -22.38 10.15
N ILE A 39 0.25 -21.31 9.90
CA ILE A 39 -0.36 -20.50 10.97
C ILE A 39 -1.54 -21.19 11.68
N GLU A 40 -2.27 -22.10 11.01
CA GLU A 40 -3.26 -22.96 11.68
C GLU A 40 -2.60 -23.85 12.75
N LEU A 41 -1.35 -24.28 12.53
CA LEU A 41 -0.59 -25.13 13.46
C LEU A 41 0.18 -24.31 14.50
N ASP A 42 0.74 -23.18 14.11
CA ASP A 42 1.46 -22.26 14.97
C ASP A 42 1.11 -20.80 14.60
N PRO A 43 0.12 -20.20 15.27
CA PRO A 43 -0.31 -18.82 15.03
C PRO A 43 0.76 -17.76 15.35
N MET A 44 1.82 -18.11 16.11
CA MET A 44 2.87 -17.17 16.49
C MET A 44 3.95 -17.01 15.41
N LEU A 45 3.87 -17.73 14.29
CA LEU A 45 4.79 -17.63 13.16
C LEU A 45 4.59 -16.35 12.35
N LEU A 46 5.01 -15.21 12.88
CA LEU A 46 4.86 -13.89 12.24
C LEU A 46 5.39 -13.87 10.78
N GLN A 47 6.46 -14.61 10.48
CA GLN A 47 7.01 -14.70 9.12
C GLN A 47 6.00 -15.25 8.10
N MET A 48 5.11 -16.16 8.49
CA MET A 48 4.08 -16.71 7.60
C MET A 48 2.91 -15.73 7.44
N TRP A 49 2.58 -14.98 8.49
CA TRP A 49 1.64 -13.86 8.37
C TRP A 49 2.15 -12.80 7.39
N VAL A 50 3.41 -12.38 7.52
CA VAL A 50 4.02 -11.39 6.61
C VAL A 50 4.02 -11.89 5.18
N ARG A 51 4.43 -13.14 4.94
CA ARG A 51 4.44 -13.73 3.58
C ARG A 51 3.02 -13.83 3.01
N GLY A 52 2.06 -14.35 3.77
CA GLY A 52 0.67 -14.47 3.34
C GLY A 52 0.05 -13.12 3.02
N GLY A 53 0.26 -12.11 3.85
CA GLY A 53 -0.18 -10.74 3.63
C GLY A 53 0.39 -10.14 2.34
N GLN A 54 1.70 -10.28 2.10
CA GLN A 54 2.36 -9.82 0.86
C GLN A 54 1.85 -10.57 -0.39
N LEU A 55 1.60 -11.88 -0.28
CA LEU A 55 1.00 -12.63 -1.39
C LEU A 55 -0.40 -12.14 -1.72
N LEU A 56 -1.20 -11.87 -0.70
CA LEU A 56 -2.57 -11.37 -0.87
C LEU A 56 -2.57 -9.96 -1.48
N SER A 57 -1.86 -9.00 -0.89
CA SER A 57 -1.85 -7.60 -1.33
C SER A 57 -1.08 -7.39 -2.63
N ASP A 58 0.19 -7.79 -2.67
CA ASP A 58 1.11 -7.39 -3.73
C ASP A 58 1.02 -8.28 -4.96
N ASN A 59 0.95 -9.61 -4.75
CA ASN A 59 0.96 -10.57 -5.84
C ASN A 59 -0.43 -10.89 -6.41
N LEU A 60 -1.46 -10.98 -5.56
CA LEU A 60 -2.81 -11.35 -5.95
C LEU A 60 -3.76 -10.15 -6.07
N GLY A 61 -3.46 -9.04 -5.40
CA GLY A 61 -4.31 -7.85 -5.36
C GLY A 61 -5.62 -8.06 -4.58
N LEU A 62 -5.64 -8.99 -3.64
CA LEU A 62 -6.76 -9.32 -2.77
C LEU A 62 -6.73 -8.44 -1.52
N LEU A 63 -7.03 -7.15 -1.68
CA LEU A 63 -6.87 -6.16 -0.62
C LEU A 63 -7.84 -6.41 0.55
N ASP A 64 -9.10 -6.74 0.28
CA ASP A 64 -10.10 -7.03 1.31
C ASP A 64 -9.71 -8.28 2.12
N ASP A 65 -9.32 -9.36 1.44
CA ASP A 65 -8.82 -10.59 2.11
C ASP A 65 -7.53 -10.30 2.90
N SER A 66 -6.68 -9.41 2.40
CA SER A 66 -5.45 -9.03 3.10
C SER A 66 -5.73 -8.20 4.36
N LEU A 67 -6.75 -7.33 4.37
CA LEU A 67 -7.18 -6.63 5.58
C LEU A 67 -7.65 -7.61 6.65
N GLN A 68 -8.48 -8.60 6.27
CA GLN A 68 -8.93 -9.63 7.19
C GLN A 68 -7.76 -10.50 7.68
N TRP A 69 -6.85 -10.89 6.79
CA TRP A 69 -5.63 -11.62 7.16
C TRP A 69 -4.81 -10.93 8.26
N TRP A 70 -4.63 -9.61 8.13
CA TRP A 70 -3.91 -8.85 9.13
C TRP A 70 -4.72 -8.62 10.40
N GLN A 71 -6.05 -8.61 10.32
CA GLN A 71 -6.90 -8.59 11.50
C GLN A 71 -6.80 -9.90 12.28
N ASP A 72 -6.85 -11.03 11.59
CA ASP A 72 -6.65 -12.35 12.22
C ASP A 72 -5.26 -12.45 12.88
N CYS A 73 -4.21 -11.88 12.25
CA CYS A 73 -2.88 -11.80 12.86
C CYS A 73 -2.91 -11.01 14.18
N ARG A 74 -3.68 -9.92 14.27
CA ARG A 74 -3.80 -9.10 15.49
C ARG A 74 -4.47 -9.84 16.63
N HIS A 75 -5.42 -10.74 16.38
CA HIS A 75 -6.01 -11.58 17.43
C HIS A 75 -4.97 -12.50 18.11
N HIS A 76 -3.97 -12.94 17.35
CA HIS A 76 -2.89 -13.80 17.89
C HIS A 76 -1.70 -13.01 18.43
N ALA A 77 -1.44 -11.82 17.91
CA ALA A 77 -0.30 -10.99 18.26
C ALA A 77 -0.73 -9.50 18.40
N PRO A 78 -1.50 -9.14 19.43
CA PRO A 78 -2.09 -7.80 19.58
C PRO A 78 -1.05 -6.70 19.77
N ASP A 79 0.11 -7.02 20.35
CA ASP A 79 1.20 -6.07 20.62
C ASP A 79 2.08 -5.79 19.38
N GLU A 80 1.90 -6.57 18.30
CA GLU A 80 2.67 -6.40 17.07
C GLU A 80 2.18 -5.21 16.24
N VAL A 81 3.11 -4.32 15.90
CA VAL A 81 2.84 -3.13 15.06
C VAL A 81 2.66 -3.49 13.57
N THR A 82 3.29 -4.58 13.12
CA THR A 82 3.30 -4.99 11.70
C THR A 82 1.90 -5.07 11.09
N PRO A 83 0.91 -5.75 11.70
CA PRO A 83 -0.44 -5.83 11.15
C PRO A 83 -1.09 -4.47 10.95
N ILE A 84 -0.92 -3.54 11.89
CA ILE A 84 -1.51 -2.20 11.82
C ILE A 84 -0.91 -1.38 10.67
N VAL A 85 0.41 -1.43 10.52
CA VAL A 85 1.12 -0.74 9.43
C VAL A 85 0.71 -1.29 8.06
N GLU A 86 0.55 -2.61 7.95
CA GLU A 86 0.10 -3.24 6.71
C GLU A 86 -1.38 -2.94 6.43
N GLN A 87 -2.28 -2.98 7.43
CA GLN A 87 -3.66 -2.52 7.28
C GLN A 87 -3.73 -1.07 6.81
N ALA A 88 -2.97 -0.16 7.44
CA ALA A 88 -2.93 1.24 7.02
C ALA A 88 -2.38 1.42 5.59
N THR A 89 -1.42 0.59 5.17
CA THR A 89 -0.90 0.58 3.79
C THR A 89 -2.00 0.20 2.80
N ILE A 90 -2.72 -0.88 3.07
CA ILE A 90 -3.81 -1.39 2.22
C ILE A 90 -4.96 -0.37 2.15
N LEU A 91 -5.38 0.19 3.29
CA LEU A 91 -6.42 1.22 3.33
C LEU A 91 -6.02 2.46 2.51
N THR A 92 -4.74 2.85 2.56
CA THR A 92 -4.20 3.93 1.73
C THR A 92 -4.29 3.60 0.24
N ASP A 93 -3.97 2.38 -0.17
CA ASP A 93 -4.09 1.92 -1.55
C ASP A 93 -5.54 1.87 -2.03
N MET A 94 -6.47 1.53 -1.14
CA MET A 94 -7.92 1.60 -1.39
C MET A 94 -8.45 3.05 -1.43
N GLY A 95 -7.69 4.02 -0.91
CA GLY A 95 -8.08 5.44 -0.81
C GLY A 95 -8.90 5.77 0.43
N LEU A 96 -8.94 4.88 1.41
CA LEU A 96 -9.64 5.02 2.68
C LEU A 96 -8.68 5.66 3.71
N TYR A 97 -8.34 6.93 3.47
CA TYR A 97 -7.33 7.64 4.25
C TYR A 97 -7.77 7.94 5.69
N GLY A 98 -9.07 8.12 5.93
CA GLY A 98 -9.60 8.35 7.28
C GLY A 98 -9.38 7.12 8.18
N GLU A 99 -9.73 5.95 7.67
CA GLU A 99 -9.54 4.67 8.33
C GLU A 99 -8.04 4.35 8.52
N ALA A 100 -7.22 4.65 7.50
CA ALA A 100 -5.77 4.51 7.61
C ALA A 100 -5.18 5.41 8.70
N ASP A 101 -5.64 6.67 8.83
CA ASP A 101 -5.21 7.60 9.88
C ASP A 101 -5.57 7.09 11.28
N THR A 102 -6.80 6.58 11.44
CA THR A 102 -7.24 5.96 12.70
C THR A 102 -6.35 4.79 13.08
N ARG A 103 -6.03 3.89 12.13
CA ARG A 103 -5.11 2.77 12.38
C ARG A 103 -3.72 3.22 12.80
N LEU A 104 -3.15 4.22 12.13
CA LEU A 104 -1.82 4.74 12.47
C LEU A 104 -1.79 5.46 13.82
N LYS A 105 -2.88 6.14 14.20
CA LYS A 105 -3.01 6.79 15.51
C LYS A 105 -3.05 5.79 16.65
N SER A 106 -3.71 4.65 16.48
CA SER A 106 -3.78 3.62 17.51
C SER A 106 -2.40 3.09 17.93
N ILE A 107 -1.38 3.11 17.06
CA ILE A 107 -0.01 2.75 17.41
C ILE A 107 0.56 3.69 18.48
N VAL A 108 0.29 5.00 18.33
CA VAL A 108 0.79 6.04 19.25
C VAL A 108 -0.03 6.04 20.54
N GLU A 109 -1.36 5.90 20.46
CA GLU A 109 -2.29 5.90 21.59
C GLU A 109 -2.04 4.71 22.52
N ASN A 110 -1.73 3.55 21.96
CA ASN A 110 -1.43 2.33 22.71
C ASN A 110 0.07 2.21 23.09
N ASN A 111 0.89 3.22 22.82
CA ASN A 111 2.34 3.22 23.10
C ASN A 111 3.07 1.96 22.61
N MET A 112 2.71 1.45 21.43
CA MET A 112 3.26 0.20 20.90
C MET A 112 4.75 0.34 20.55
N GLU A 113 5.54 -0.70 20.78
CA GLU A 113 6.96 -0.72 20.44
C GLU A 113 7.15 -0.84 18.91
N ILE A 114 7.88 0.13 18.32
CA ILE A 114 8.13 0.19 16.88
C ILE A 114 9.56 -0.28 16.59
N ALA A 115 9.69 -1.36 15.85
CA ALA A 115 10.99 -1.82 15.38
C ALA A 115 11.66 -0.78 14.47
N THR A 116 12.98 -0.61 14.61
CA THR A 116 13.76 0.38 13.82
C THR A 116 13.57 0.20 12.31
N SER A 117 13.38 -1.04 11.85
CA SER A 117 13.12 -1.36 10.45
C SER A 117 11.77 -0.84 9.93
N GLN A 118 10.79 -0.66 10.80
CA GLN A 118 9.43 -0.19 10.45
C GLN A 118 9.26 1.32 10.59
N THR A 119 10.11 1.98 11.38
CA THR A 119 10.02 3.42 11.67
C THR A 119 9.95 4.27 10.40
N GLY A 120 10.78 3.96 9.40
CA GLY A 120 10.80 4.69 8.13
C GLY A 120 9.49 4.55 7.33
N LYS A 121 8.93 3.33 7.25
CA LYS A 121 7.66 3.05 6.56
C LYS A 121 6.50 3.73 7.28
N LEU A 122 6.46 3.61 8.61
CA LEU A 122 5.44 4.23 9.46
C LEU A 122 5.43 5.76 9.29
N TYR A 123 6.60 6.40 9.43
CA TYR A 123 6.70 7.86 9.29
C TYR A 123 6.28 8.33 7.89
N TYR A 124 6.67 7.61 6.84
CA TYR A 124 6.24 7.92 5.48
C TYR A 124 4.72 7.82 5.33
N LEU A 125 4.10 6.74 5.83
CA LEU A 125 2.66 6.54 5.78
C LEU A 125 1.91 7.60 6.58
N MET A 126 2.33 7.91 7.80
CA MET A 126 1.70 8.95 8.63
C MET A 126 1.68 10.31 7.92
N ASN A 127 2.80 10.72 7.30
CA ASN A 127 2.85 11.98 6.55
C ASN A 127 1.95 11.96 5.31
N LEU A 128 1.93 10.84 4.58
CA LEU A 128 1.10 10.69 3.37
C LEU A 128 -0.38 10.71 3.73
N VAL A 129 -0.79 9.92 4.70
CA VAL A 129 -2.17 9.80 5.16
C VAL A 129 -2.67 11.10 5.77
N LYS A 130 -1.87 11.76 6.63
CA LYS A 130 -2.21 13.06 7.21
C LYS A 130 -2.43 14.12 6.13
N ALA A 131 -1.51 14.24 5.17
CA ALA A 131 -1.65 15.19 4.06
C ALA A 131 -2.88 14.88 3.19
N ALA A 132 -3.25 13.61 3.05
CA ALA A 132 -4.44 13.19 2.35
C ALA A 132 -5.70 13.47 3.19
N ALA A 133 -5.75 13.08 4.47
CA ALA A 133 -6.90 13.27 5.34
C ALA A 133 -7.27 14.75 5.59
N GLU A 134 -6.27 15.64 5.61
CA GLU A 134 -6.46 17.11 5.68
C GLU A 134 -7.03 17.69 4.36
N GLY A 135 -6.95 16.95 3.27
CA GLY A 135 -7.56 17.34 1.99
C GLY A 135 -9.08 17.26 2.02
N THR A 136 -9.74 17.97 1.11
CA THR A 136 -11.20 17.96 1.00
C THR A 136 -11.66 16.57 0.55
N SER A 137 -12.42 15.87 1.39
CA SER A 137 -12.90 14.48 1.15
C SER A 137 -13.61 14.29 -0.20
N GLY A 138 -14.23 15.34 -0.77
CA GLY A 138 -14.85 15.30 -2.10
C GLY A 138 -13.87 15.24 -3.28
N THR A 139 -12.54 15.25 -3.04
CA THR A 139 -11.52 15.16 -4.10
C THR A 139 -10.96 13.75 -4.29
N TYR A 140 -11.32 12.81 -3.41
CA TYR A 140 -10.83 11.43 -3.51
C TYR A 140 -11.62 10.67 -4.56
N PHE A 141 -10.88 9.91 -5.37
CA PHE A 141 -11.47 9.04 -6.37
C PHE A 141 -11.86 7.71 -5.74
N TYR A 142 -13.17 7.45 -5.71
CA TYR A 142 -13.72 6.16 -5.33
C TYR A 142 -14.18 5.42 -6.58
N PRO A 143 -13.56 4.29 -6.92
CA PRO A 143 -13.83 3.57 -8.17
C PRO A 143 -15.28 3.09 -8.33
N TRP A 144 -15.96 2.81 -7.23
CA TRP A 144 -17.37 2.38 -7.23
C TRP A 144 -18.37 3.51 -7.52
N GLU A 145 -17.93 4.77 -7.48
CA GLU A 145 -18.75 5.93 -7.82
C GLU A 145 -18.65 6.23 -9.33
N LYS A 146 -19.64 5.75 -10.09
CA LYS A 146 -19.63 5.87 -11.57
C LYS A 146 -19.58 7.32 -12.08
N ASN A 147 -20.14 8.28 -11.34
CA ASN A 147 -20.22 9.68 -11.76
C ASN A 147 -19.10 10.56 -11.20
N HIS A 148 -18.05 9.96 -10.60
CA HIS A 148 -16.94 10.73 -10.04
C HIS A 148 -16.07 11.33 -11.14
N ASP A 149 -15.69 12.61 -10.99
CA ASP A 149 -14.87 13.37 -11.96
C ASP A 149 -13.54 12.70 -12.30
N GLY A 150 -13.07 11.82 -11.40
CA GLY A 150 -11.87 11.02 -11.60
C GLY A 150 -11.90 10.15 -12.85
N TRP A 151 -13.07 9.67 -13.27
CA TRP A 151 -13.22 8.91 -14.51
C TRP A 151 -12.98 9.78 -15.75
N GLY A 152 -13.49 11.02 -15.75
CA GLY A 152 -13.21 12.01 -16.80
C GLY A 152 -11.72 12.36 -16.90
N ALA A 153 -11.04 12.48 -15.76
CA ALA A 153 -9.59 12.70 -15.72
C ALA A 153 -8.82 11.52 -16.32
N ILE A 154 -9.20 10.27 -16.02
CA ILE A 154 -8.60 9.04 -16.61
C ILE A 154 -8.79 9.06 -18.12
N THR A 155 -10.01 9.27 -18.60
CA THR A 155 -10.35 9.29 -20.04
C THR A 155 -9.54 10.34 -20.80
N SER A 156 -9.31 11.53 -20.21
CA SER A 156 -8.53 12.60 -20.81
C SER A 156 -7.05 12.25 -21.04
N LYS A 157 -6.50 11.28 -20.27
CA LYS A 157 -5.07 10.91 -20.29
C LYS A 157 -4.80 9.49 -20.78
N MET A 158 -5.80 8.72 -21.16
CA MET A 158 -5.66 7.32 -21.52
C MET A 158 -4.72 7.04 -22.73
N ARG A 159 -4.46 8.05 -23.57
CA ARG A 159 -3.60 7.89 -24.77
C ARG A 159 -2.10 7.98 -24.50
N LYS A 160 -1.68 8.35 -23.29
CA LYS A 160 -0.27 8.59 -22.95
C LYS A 160 0.11 7.82 -21.68
N PRO A 161 1.34 7.31 -21.60
CA PRO A 161 1.84 6.73 -20.36
C PRO A 161 2.03 7.82 -19.30
N PRO A 162 2.16 7.44 -18.01
CA PRO A 162 2.53 8.38 -16.94
C PRO A 162 3.87 9.06 -17.22
N VAL A 163 4.01 10.30 -16.78
CA VAL A 163 5.26 11.06 -16.94
C VAL A 163 6.24 10.63 -15.86
N SER A 164 7.50 10.35 -16.23
CA SER A 164 8.52 9.96 -15.26
C SER A 164 8.97 11.16 -14.41
N GLU A 165 9.22 10.90 -13.13
CA GLU A 165 9.75 11.90 -12.20
C GLU A 165 11.11 12.45 -12.68
N THR A 166 11.98 11.56 -13.19
CA THR A 166 13.29 11.94 -13.73
C THR A 166 13.16 12.91 -14.90
N PHE A 167 12.19 12.69 -15.80
CA PHE A 167 11.96 13.61 -16.93
C PHE A 167 11.54 14.99 -16.42
N ILE A 168 10.61 15.07 -15.47
CA ILE A 168 10.16 16.33 -14.87
C ILE A 168 11.31 17.03 -14.15
N PHE A 169 12.10 16.27 -13.37
CA PHE A 169 13.28 16.79 -12.69
C PHE A 169 14.27 17.39 -13.67
N MET A 170 14.62 16.67 -14.74
CA MET A 170 15.53 17.18 -15.76
C MET A 170 15.00 18.44 -16.43
N MET A 171 13.74 18.46 -16.83
CA MET A 171 13.13 19.62 -17.48
C MET A 171 13.06 20.84 -16.55
N ALA A 172 12.83 20.62 -15.26
CA ALA A 172 12.71 21.70 -14.27
C ALA A 172 14.07 22.23 -13.79
N THR A 173 15.09 21.40 -13.68
CA THR A 173 16.36 21.77 -13.04
C THR A 173 17.50 22.06 -14.01
N MET A 174 17.59 21.34 -15.16
CA MET A 174 18.71 21.51 -16.11
C MET A 174 18.90 22.94 -16.61
N PRO A 175 17.86 23.69 -16.98
CA PRO A 175 18.04 25.08 -17.42
C PRO A 175 18.67 25.97 -16.34
N PHE A 176 18.28 25.79 -15.07
CA PHE A 176 18.83 26.55 -13.94
C PHE A 176 20.26 26.15 -13.65
N LEU A 177 20.57 24.85 -13.61
CA LEU A 177 21.93 24.36 -13.42
C LEU A 177 22.90 24.86 -14.49
N LEU A 178 22.49 24.86 -15.76
CA LEU A 178 23.30 25.40 -16.85
C LEU A 178 23.54 26.91 -16.66
N LEU A 179 22.49 27.63 -16.26
CA LEU A 179 22.60 29.08 -16.02
C LEU A 179 23.54 29.37 -14.83
N GLU A 180 23.42 28.62 -13.74
CA GLU A 180 24.28 28.73 -12.56
C GLU A 180 25.75 28.52 -12.89
N VAL A 181 26.07 27.46 -13.66
CA VAL A 181 27.45 27.17 -14.09
C VAL A 181 28.01 28.29 -14.96
N VAL A 182 27.21 28.82 -15.91
CA VAL A 182 27.67 29.88 -16.81
C VAL A 182 27.87 31.22 -16.09
N LEU A 183 27.05 31.48 -15.06
CA LEU A 183 27.09 32.76 -14.32
C LEU A 183 27.96 32.68 -13.07
N SER A 184 28.44 31.51 -12.65
CA SER A 184 29.12 31.31 -11.37
C SER A 184 30.29 32.27 -11.16
N ASP A 185 31.20 32.37 -12.15
CA ASP A 185 32.41 33.21 -12.04
C ASP A 185 32.07 34.70 -11.99
N ARG A 186 30.98 35.12 -12.64
CA ARG A 186 30.54 36.52 -12.64
C ARG A 186 29.85 36.92 -11.36
N VAL A 187 29.13 36.01 -10.72
CA VAL A 187 28.31 36.28 -9.51
C VAL A 187 29.11 36.06 -8.24
N PHE A 188 29.87 34.96 -8.17
CA PHE A 188 30.56 34.52 -6.97
C PHE A 188 32.07 34.79 -7.00
N GLY A 189 32.60 35.19 -8.15
CA GLY A 189 34.03 35.42 -8.36
C GLY A 189 34.83 34.17 -8.56
N GLU A 190 36.10 34.32 -8.95
CA GLU A 190 37.04 33.24 -9.17
C GLU A 190 37.66 32.75 -7.85
N GLY A 191 38.13 31.48 -7.87
CA GLY A 191 38.88 30.87 -6.77
C GLY A 191 38.04 30.01 -5.85
N TRP A 192 38.65 29.53 -4.76
CA TRP A 192 38.08 28.55 -3.83
C TRP A 192 36.75 29.02 -3.21
N TYR A 193 36.65 30.27 -2.83
CA TYR A 193 35.43 30.81 -2.23
C TYR A 193 34.26 30.85 -3.21
N GLY A 194 34.51 31.29 -4.46
CA GLY A 194 33.50 31.24 -5.53
C GLY A 194 33.03 29.82 -5.82
N PHE A 195 33.97 28.85 -5.88
CA PHE A 195 33.64 27.43 -6.06
C PHE A 195 32.73 26.87 -4.95
N CYS A 196 33.06 27.17 -3.69
CA CYS A 196 32.22 26.72 -2.55
C CYS A 196 30.80 27.28 -2.63
N LEU A 197 30.65 28.58 -2.93
CA LEU A 197 29.33 29.20 -3.05
C LEU A 197 28.54 28.62 -4.20
N THR A 198 29.13 28.46 -5.36
CA THR A 198 28.51 27.83 -6.52
C THR A 198 28.03 26.41 -6.19
N SER A 199 28.85 25.62 -5.50
CA SER A 199 28.50 24.27 -5.09
C SER A 199 27.29 24.22 -4.16
N ILE A 200 27.20 25.16 -3.22
CA ILE A 200 26.05 25.28 -2.31
C ILE A 200 24.77 25.62 -3.09
N VAL A 201 24.85 26.56 -4.03
CA VAL A 201 23.69 26.97 -4.85
C VAL A 201 23.24 25.80 -5.74
N ILE A 202 24.15 25.13 -6.44
CA ILE A 202 23.84 23.91 -7.23
C ILE A 202 23.15 22.87 -6.37
N PHE A 203 23.69 22.58 -5.17
CA PHE A 203 23.09 21.62 -4.26
C PHE A 203 21.66 22.02 -3.84
N ALA A 204 21.46 23.29 -3.50
CA ALA A 204 20.13 23.82 -3.17
C ALA A 204 19.15 23.71 -4.35
N THR A 205 19.59 24.03 -5.57
CA THR A 205 18.80 23.90 -6.80
C THR A 205 18.40 22.44 -7.06
N VAL A 206 19.31 21.50 -6.88
CA VAL A 206 19.02 20.06 -7.01
C VAL A 206 17.97 19.61 -5.98
N LEU A 207 18.13 19.98 -4.71
CA LEU A 207 17.16 19.63 -3.64
C LEU A 207 15.78 20.23 -3.90
N PHE A 208 15.74 21.50 -4.30
CA PHE A 208 14.49 22.16 -4.65
C PHE A 208 13.83 21.52 -5.87
N GLY A 209 14.62 21.22 -6.90
CA GLY A 209 14.16 20.57 -8.11
C GLY A 209 13.58 19.17 -7.86
N MET A 210 14.19 18.38 -6.97
CA MET A 210 13.64 17.09 -6.57
C MET A 210 12.27 17.23 -5.90
N ARG A 211 12.10 18.21 -4.99
CA ARG A 211 10.79 18.47 -4.36
C ARG A 211 9.74 18.91 -5.36
N LEU A 212 10.13 19.79 -6.28
CA LEU A 212 9.24 20.29 -7.33
C LEU A 212 8.83 19.18 -8.30
N ALA A 213 9.79 18.34 -8.71
CA ALA A 213 9.54 17.19 -9.57
C ALA A 213 8.55 16.21 -8.94
N LYS A 214 8.73 15.84 -7.67
CA LYS A 214 7.79 14.97 -6.94
C LYS A 214 6.38 15.53 -6.92
N ARG A 215 6.25 16.84 -6.60
CA ARG A 215 4.95 17.51 -6.55
C ARG A 215 4.26 17.52 -7.93
N TRP A 216 4.98 17.88 -8.97
CA TRP A 216 4.43 17.95 -10.33
C TRP A 216 4.12 16.56 -10.89
N THR A 217 4.97 15.57 -10.62
CA THR A 217 4.72 14.17 -11.01
C THR A 217 3.42 13.66 -10.38
N GLY A 218 3.20 13.94 -9.10
CA GLY A 218 1.95 13.57 -8.42
C GLY A 218 0.72 14.19 -9.06
N LEU A 219 0.78 15.49 -9.38
CA LEU A 219 -0.33 16.21 -10.04
C LEU A 219 -0.60 15.71 -11.47
N LEU A 220 0.46 15.54 -12.26
CA LEU A 220 0.34 15.14 -13.67
C LEU A 220 -0.11 13.69 -13.82
N ASN A 221 0.29 12.81 -12.88
CA ASN A 221 -0.03 11.39 -12.88
C ASN A 221 -1.25 11.04 -12.03
N LYS A 222 -1.98 12.01 -11.48
CA LYS A 222 -3.23 11.76 -10.74
C LYS A 222 -4.20 10.82 -11.47
N PRO A 223 -4.41 10.96 -12.82
CA PRO A 223 -5.24 10.03 -13.57
C PRO A 223 -4.71 8.59 -13.60
N ALA A 224 -3.39 8.41 -13.63
CA ALA A 224 -2.78 7.09 -13.57
C ALA A 224 -2.96 6.43 -12.21
N TYR A 225 -2.83 7.19 -11.12
CA TYR A 225 -3.11 6.70 -9.75
C TYR A 225 -4.59 6.35 -9.56
N ASN A 226 -5.50 7.15 -10.10
CA ASN A 226 -6.92 6.84 -10.10
C ASN A 226 -7.22 5.54 -10.85
N LEU A 227 -6.63 5.36 -12.03
CA LEU A 227 -6.79 4.12 -12.80
C LEU A 227 -6.19 2.93 -12.07
N LEU A 228 -5.00 3.08 -11.47
CA LEU A 228 -4.39 2.04 -10.64
C LEU A 228 -5.31 1.62 -9.48
N ARG A 229 -5.96 2.59 -8.81
CA ARG A 229 -6.93 2.33 -7.75
C ARG A 229 -8.16 1.57 -8.27
N ALA A 230 -8.68 1.95 -9.43
CA ALA A 230 -9.78 1.22 -10.06
C ALA A 230 -9.39 -0.21 -10.44
N MET A 231 -8.18 -0.42 -10.94
CA MET A 231 -7.65 -1.75 -11.24
C MET A 231 -7.46 -2.60 -9.97
N ASN A 232 -6.93 -2.02 -8.90
CA ASN A 232 -6.80 -2.70 -7.61
C ASN A 232 -8.17 -3.07 -7.03
N PHE A 233 -9.16 -2.19 -7.17
CA PHE A 233 -10.53 -2.45 -6.77
C PHE A 233 -11.14 -3.66 -7.52
N GLU A 234 -10.97 -3.73 -8.83
CA GLU A 234 -11.40 -4.90 -9.61
C GLU A 234 -10.69 -6.18 -9.18
N ALA A 235 -9.37 -6.08 -8.95
CA ALA A 235 -8.58 -7.22 -8.49
C ALA A 235 -9.04 -7.70 -7.11
N SER A 236 -9.35 -6.80 -6.17
CA SER A 236 -9.82 -7.16 -4.83
C SER A 236 -11.21 -7.77 -4.85
N THR A 237 -12.18 -7.07 -5.43
CA THR A 237 -13.59 -7.44 -5.38
C THR A 237 -13.99 -8.52 -6.39
N GLY A 238 -13.24 -8.70 -7.47
CA GLY A 238 -13.58 -9.58 -8.58
C GLY A 238 -14.71 -9.06 -9.48
N PHE A 239 -15.14 -7.80 -9.31
CA PHE A 239 -16.14 -7.17 -10.17
C PHE A 239 -15.51 -6.23 -11.18
N THR A 240 -16.09 -6.13 -12.38
CA THR A 240 -15.63 -5.25 -13.45
C THR A 240 -16.37 -3.91 -13.39
N ILE A 241 -15.60 -2.81 -13.31
CA ILE A 241 -16.11 -1.42 -13.29
C ILE A 241 -15.49 -0.53 -14.35
N ILE A 242 -14.30 -0.90 -14.84
CA ILE A 242 -13.55 -0.13 -15.84
C ILE A 242 -14.17 -0.38 -17.22
N ASP A 243 -14.42 0.69 -17.97
CA ASP A 243 -14.95 0.61 -19.32
C ASP A 243 -13.94 0.01 -20.30
N GLU A 244 -14.44 -0.64 -21.36
CA GLU A 244 -13.62 -1.34 -22.35
C GLU A 244 -12.65 -0.39 -23.09
N ASP A 245 -13.08 0.82 -23.42
CA ASP A 245 -12.23 1.85 -24.05
C ASP A 245 -11.01 2.20 -23.20
N ILE A 246 -11.20 2.25 -21.86
CA ILE A 246 -10.09 2.50 -20.91
C ILE A 246 -9.17 1.29 -20.87
N ARG A 247 -9.70 0.06 -20.91
CA ARG A 247 -8.89 -1.19 -20.91
C ARG A 247 -7.97 -1.29 -22.13
N LEU A 248 -8.41 -0.80 -23.28
CA LEU A 248 -7.64 -0.77 -24.52
C LEU A 248 -6.63 0.40 -24.59
N SER A 249 -6.60 1.25 -23.57
CA SER A 249 -5.76 2.45 -23.54
C SER A 249 -4.28 2.17 -23.28
N VAL A 250 -3.42 3.06 -23.78
CA VAL A 250 -1.96 3.01 -23.49
C VAL A 250 -1.69 3.09 -21.99
N LEU A 251 -2.47 3.90 -21.27
CA LEU A 251 -2.31 4.08 -19.83
C LEU A 251 -2.62 2.77 -19.06
N TYR A 252 -3.72 2.11 -19.39
CA TYR A 252 -4.09 0.82 -18.76
C TYR A 252 -3.05 -0.26 -19.02
N LEU A 253 -2.65 -0.43 -20.27
CA LEU A 253 -1.63 -1.42 -20.65
C LEU A 253 -0.27 -1.14 -19.97
N TYR A 254 0.11 0.14 -19.86
CA TYR A 254 1.32 0.53 -19.15
C TYR A 254 1.31 0.11 -17.69
N ILE A 255 0.18 0.27 -16.99
CA ILE A 255 0.03 -0.13 -15.58
C ILE A 255 -0.01 -1.66 -15.48
N MET A 256 -0.82 -2.31 -16.32
CA MET A 256 -1.00 -3.76 -16.34
C MET A 256 0.32 -4.52 -16.47
N GLN A 257 1.16 -4.11 -17.41
CA GLN A 257 2.48 -4.74 -17.69
C GLN A 257 3.47 -4.63 -16.51
N ARG A 258 3.22 -3.72 -15.56
CA ARG A 258 4.08 -3.49 -14.38
C ARG A 258 3.57 -4.18 -13.13
N LYS A 259 2.39 -4.78 -13.18
CA LYS A 259 1.87 -5.59 -12.08
C LYS A 259 2.50 -6.98 -12.09
N PRO A 260 2.56 -7.67 -10.94
CA PRO A 260 3.03 -9.05 -10.85
C PRO A 260 2.27 -9.99 -11.77
N ILE A 261 2.91 -11.08 -12.21
CA ILE A 261 2.31 -12.05 -13.14
C ILE A 261 1.03 -12.65 -12.56
N ALA A 262 1.04 -13.05 -11.29
CA ALA A 262 -0.14 -13.62 -10.62
C ALA A 262 -1.32 -12.63 -10.62
N TRP A 263 -1.04 -11.34 -10.40
CA TRP A 263 -2.04 -10.27 -10.46
C TRP A 263 -2.62 -10.12 -11.87
N GLN A 264 -1.75 -10.13 -12.91
CA GLN A 264 -2.17 -10.04 -14.31
C GLN A 264 -3.07 -11.22 -14.71
N GLU A 265 -2.65 -12.45 -14.40
CA GLU A 265 -3.42 -13.68 -14.69
C GLU A 265 -4.78 -13.65 -13.98
N ARG A 266 -4.84 -13.17 -12.73
CA ARG A 266 -6.09 -13.01 -11.99
C ARG A 266 -6.99 -11.96 -12.64
N MET A 267 -6.44 -10.81 -13.01
CA MET A 267 -7.20 -9.73 -13.66
C MET A 267 -7.81 -10.19 -14.99
N ILE A 268 -7.09 -10.96 -15.79
CA ILE A 268 -7.63 -11.55 -17.04
C ILE A 268 -8.86 -12.41 -16.74
N LYS A 269 -8.78 -13.28 -15.73
CA LYS A 269 -9.94 -14.12 -15.33
C LYS A 269 -11.14 -13.30 -14.85
N ILE A 270 -10.90 -12.17 -14.15
CA ILE A 270 -11.95 -11.26 -13.70
C ILE A 270 -12.64 -10.61 -14.91
N ILE A 271 -11.85 -10.10 -15.85
CA ILE A 271 -12.35 -9.49 -17.09
C ILE A 271 -13.18 -10.49 -17.88
N ASP A 272 -12.68 -11.71 -18.07
CA ASP A 272 -13.35 -12.78 -18.80
C ASP A 272 -14.67 -13.20 -18.11
N SER A 273 -14.74 -13.13 -16.79
CA SER A 273 -15.96 -13.44 -16.02
C SER A 273 -17.08 -12.44 -16.27
N GLY A 274 -16.76 -11.19 -16.61
CA GLY A 274 -17.71 -10.13 -16.90
C GLY A 274 -18.63 -9.75 -15.74
N LYS A 275 -18.35 -10.18 -14.51
CA LYS A 275 -19.18 -9.90 -13.33
C LYS A 275 -19.22 -8.38 -13.06
N LYS A 276 -20.44 -7.82 -13.04
CA LYS A 276 -20.64 -6.38 -12.77
C LYS A 276 -20.85 -6.13 -11.29
N LEU A 277 -20.39 -4.94 -10.85
CA LEU A 277 -20.59 -4.48 -9.47
C LEU A 277 -22.10 -4.38 -9.14
N PRO A 278 -22.57 -4.96 -8.02
CA PRO A 278 -23.94 -4.80 -7.55
C PRO A 278 -24.28 -3.34 -7.31
N GLN A 279 -25.56 -2.98 -7.52
CA GLN A 279 -26.03 -1.64 -7.23
C GLN A 279 -26.01 -1.40 -5.71
N GLY A 280 -25.48 -0.25 -5.29
CA GLY A 280 -25.39 0.10 -3.87
C GLY A 280 -24.25 -0.61 -3.12
N TRP A 281 -23.31 -1.24 -3.83
CA TRP A 281 -22.11 -1.82 -3.21
C TRP A 281 -21.36 -0.76 -2.37
N LYS A 282 -20.90 -1.19 -1.20
CA LYS A 282 -20.03 -0.40 -0.31
C LYS A 282 -18.88 -1.28 0.16
N PRO A 283 -17.70 -0.71 0.43
CA PRO A 283 -16.59 -1.46 1.01
C PRO A 283 -16.99 -2.05 2.36
N GLN A 284 -16.64 -3.32 2.57
CA GLN A 284 -16.83 -4.01 3.84
C GLN A 284 -15.45 -4.12 4.48
N LEU A 285 -15.25 -3.36 5.55
CA LEU A 285 -14.01 -3.40 6.31
C LEU A 285 -14.17 -4.39 7.48
N PRO A 286 -13.08 -5.06 7.88
CA PRO A 286 -13.07 -5.84 9.12
C PRO A 286 -13.41 -4.94 10.31
N ASP A 287 -13.95 -5.53 11.36
CA ASP A 287 -13.99 -4.89 12.67
C ASP A 287 -12.56 -4.89 13.24
N PHE A 288 -11.93 -3.74 13.16
CA PHE A 288 -10.54 -3.59 13.55
C PHE A 288 -10.32 -3.61 15.06
N ASP A 289 -11.34 -3.48 15.85
CA ASP A 289 -11.28 -3.41 17.33
C ASP A 289 -11.80 -4.69 17.97
N SER A 290 -12.25 -5.67 17.17
CA SER A 290 -12.76 -6.97 17.63
C SER A 290 -11.81 -7.75 18.55
N HIS A 291 -10.49 -7.57 18.42
CA HIS A 291 -9.50 -8.17 19.32
C HIS A 291 -9.52 -7.56 20.73
N LEU A 292 -10.00 -6.32 20.89
CA LEU A 292 -10.11 -5.65 22.19
C LEU A 292 -11.28 -6.20 23.00
N ASP A 293 -12.38 -6.55 22.32
CA ASP A 293 -13.56 -7.13 22.98
C ASP A 293 -13.22 -8.48 23.61
N GLU A 294 -12.40 -9.30 22.95
CA GLU A 294 -11.93 -10.59 23.49
C GLU A 294 -10.99 -10.40 24.68
N MET A 295 -10.13 -9.37 24.66
CA MET A 295 -9.24 -9.05 25.79
C MET A 295 -10.02 -8.47 26.97
N GLY A 296 -11.03 -7.64 26.73
CA GLY A 296 -11.90 -7.08 27.77
C GLY A 296 -12.69 -8.14 28.52
N TYR A 297 -13.18 -9.17 27.84
CA TYR A 297 -13.85 -10.30 28.48
C TYR A 297 -12.92 -11.11 29.39
N ILE A 298 -11.64 -11.24 29.04
CA ILE A 298 -10.65 -11.94 29.86
C ILE A 298 -10.34 -11.14 31.16
N ASP A 299 -10.26 -9.81 31.05
CA ASP A 299 -9.99 -8.94 32.19
C ASP A 299 -11.19 -8.88 33.19
N GLU A 300 -12.43 -8.86 32.70
CA GLU A 300 -13.63 -8.91 33.53
C GLU A 300 -13.78 -10.27 34.23
N GLU A 301 -13.55 -11.39 33.52
CA GLU A 301 -13.60 -12.73 34.13
C GLU A 301 -12.51 -12.92 35.21
N TYR A 302 -11.31 -12.32 34.99
CA TYR A 302 -10.20 -12.39 35.95
C TYR A 302 -10.39 -11.48 37.19
N GLU A 303 -11.08 -10.35 37.03
CA GLU A 303 -11.47 -9.48 38.16
C GLU A 303 -12.61 -10.11 38.97
N ASP A 304 -13.58 -10.73 38.32
CA ASP A 304 -14.68 -11.40 38.99
C ASP A 304 -14.20 -12.63 39.78
N GLU A 305 -13.30 -13.46 39.23
CA GLU A 305 -12.69 -14.56 39.98
C GLU A 305 -11.86 -14.10 41.19
N LYS A 306 -11.18 -12.96 41.10
CA LYS A 306 -10.47 -12.39 42.26
C LYS A 306 -11.41 -11.84 43.30
N LEU A 307 -12.50 -11.20 42.91
CA LEU A 307 -13.50 -10.68 43.84
C LEU A 307 -14.20 -11.82 44.60
N GLU A 308 -14.54 -12.93 43.93
CA GLU A 308 -15.12 -14.11 44.57
C GLU A 308 -14.14 -14.78 45.56
N GLN A 309 -12.83 -14.82 45.26
CA GLN A 309 -11.83 -15.36 46.19
C GLN A 309 -11.60 -14.49 47.43
N PHE A 310 -11.85 -13.17 47.36
CA PHE A 310 -11.75 -12.27 48.51
C PHE A 310 -13.02 -12.25 49.39
N GLU A 311 -14.17 -12.70 48.86
CA GLU A 311 -15.41 -12.84 49.66
C GLU A 311 -15.52 -14.17 50.42
N GLU A 312 -14.68 -15.17 50.04
CA GLU A 312 -14.64 -16.47 50.76
C GLU A 312 -13.57 -16.54 51.87
N GLU A 313 -12.71 -15.54 52.09
CA GLU A 313 -11.79 -15.43 53.24
C GLU A 313 -12.36 -14.51 54.34
#